data_523493c82d75523aff199ab790ffcd71
#
_entry.id   523493c82d75523aff199ab790ffcd71
#
_cell.length_a   1.000
_cell.length_b   1.000
_cell.length_c   1.000
_cell.angle_alpha   90.00
_cell.angle_beta   90.00
_cell.angle_gamma   90.00
#
_symmetry.space_group_name_H-M   'P 1'
#
loop_
_entity.id
_entity.type
_entity.pdbx_description
1 polymer ?
#
loop_
_entity_poly.entity_id
_entity_poly.type
_entity_poly.pdbx_seq_one_letter_code
_entity_poly.pdbx_strand_id
1 'polypeptide(L)'
;MYNQPLNRTPARFSPLGLFTRMLLVAATTLILVAQPAARAAEPAAQQSQLVRVSTSMGDFVIELLPDRAPLTCANFLHYVKEGFYTNTIIHRVVANFVIQGGGHDATSYQLKTPHESIFNESGNGLQNKRTMVGLARGENPHSGNAQFYVNLVDNPDLDPIPTRWGYAVFGRVVQGMDVVERIGVTATGSSGPFKSDSPLKPVVINKVEVIDAAAAAPQAPPPTAPVAPPSPDNLLSPK
;
A
#
# COMPACT_ATOMS: atom_id res chain seq x y z
N MET A 1 -20.97 -71.75 -8.36
CA MET A 1 -20.93 -72.74 -9.40
C MET A 1 -20.04 -72.31 -10.54
N TYR A 2 -19.10 -73.14 -10.87
CA TYR A 2 -18.11 -73.31 -11.92
C TYR A 2 -16.83 -72.49 -11.70
N ASN A 3 -15.78 -72.97 -11.25
CA ASN A 3 -14.79 -74.11 -11.37
C ASN A 3 -14.07 -74.18 -12.71
N GLN A 4 -12.77 -73.70 -12.66
CA GLN A 4 -11.54 -74.36 -13.17
C GLN A 4 -11.19 -74.29 -14.69
N PRO A 5 -9.94 -74.58 -15.08
CA PRO A 5 -8.68 -74.82 -14.34
C PRO A 5 -7.40 -74.20 -14.93
N LEU A 6 -6.36 -74.29 -14.11
CA LEU A 6 -4.93 -74.11 -14.39
C LEU A 6 -4.42 -74.96 -15.61
N ASN A 7 -3.55 -74.39 -16.43
CA ASN A 7 -2.68 -75.17 -17.28
C ASN A 7 -1.20 -74.79 -17.11
N ARG A 8 -0.47 -75.65 -16.48
CA ARG A 8 0.98 -75.69 -16.41
C ARG A 8 1.53 -76.51 -17.58
N THR A 9 2.57 -76.02 -18.25
CA THR A 9 3.47 -76.86 -19.01
C THR A 9 4.92 -76.37 -18.87
N PRO A 10 5.89 -77.26 -18.90
CA PRO A 10 7.15 -77.16 -18.16
C PRO A 10 8.35 -76.70 -18.99
N ALA A 11 9.41 -76.48 -18.26
CA ALA A 11 10.76 -76.08 -18.69
C ALA A 11 11.38 -77.11 -19.70
N ARG A 12 12.15 -76.54 -20.63
CA ARG A 12 13.21 -77.30 -21.31
C ARG A 12 14.53 -76.54 -21.12
N PHE A 13 15.39 -77.20 -20.38
CA PHE A 13 16.83 -76.94 -20.35
C PHE A 13 17.48 -77.53 -21.60
N SER A 14 18.42 -76.85 -22.20
CA SER A 14 19.49 -77.49 -23.00
C SER A 14 20.78 -76.62 -22.90
N PRO A 15 21.91 -77.27 -22.76
CA PRO A 15 23.14 -76.68 -22.31
C PRO A 15 24.17 -76.47 -23.45
N LEU A 16 25.21 -75.76 -23.08
CA LEU A 16 26.57 -75.79 -23.62
C LEU A 16 26.88 -74.95 -24.87
N GLY A 17 27.70 -74.01 -24.64
CA GLY A 17 28.44 -73.31 -25.68
C GLY A 17 29.49 -72.40 -24.97
N LEU A 18 30.56 -73.10 -24.52
CA LEU A 18 31.82 -72.52 -24.08
C LEU A 18 32.52 -71.94 -25.32
N PHE A 19 32.94 -70.68 -25.36
CA PHE A 19 34.25 -70.25 -25.84
C PHE A 19 34.38 -68.72 -25.93
N THR A 20 35.44 -68.25 -25.32
CA THR A 20 36.36 -67.22 -25.77
C THR A 20 36.20 -65.82 -25.14
N ARG A 21 37.15 -65.58 -24.29
CA ARG A 21 37.63 -64.34 -23.74
C ARG A 21 37.78 -63.24 -24.81
N MET A 22 37.27 -62.05 -24.54
CA MET A 22 38.00 -60.84 -24.95
C MET A 22 37.73 -59.73 -23.93
N LEU A 23 38.78 -59.38 -23.20
CA LEU A 23 38.84 -58.24 -22.26
C LEU A 23 38.76 -56.98 -23.08
N LEU A 24 37.68 -56.20 -22.93
CA LEU A 24 37.66 -54.81 -23.35
C LEU A 24 37.35 -53.99 -22.13
N VAL A 25 38.42 -53.40 -21.56
CA VAL A 25 38.33 -52.38 -20.48
C VAL A 25 37.83 -51.08 -21.14
N ALA A 26 36.53 -50.86 -21.12
CA ALA A 26 35.98 -49.56 -21.47
C ALA A 26 36.02 -48.68 -20.21
N ALA A 27 37.03 -47.83 -20.13
CA ALA A 27 37.08 -46.76 -19.14
C ALA A 27 35.97 -45.74 -19.43
N THR A 28 34.83 -45.90 -18.82
CA THR A 28 33.78 -44.86 -18.79
C THR A 28 34.21 -43.75 -17.86
N THR A 29 34.84 -42.74 -18.43
CA THR A 29 35.03 -41.44 -17.76
C THR A 29 33.64 -40.83 -17.50
N LEU A 30 33.17 -40.93 -16.25
CA LEU A 30 32.00 -40.23 -15.79
C LEU A 30 32.29 -38.72 -15.73
N ILE A 31 31.97 -38.01 -16.78
CA ILE A 31 32.01 -36.56 -16.80
C ILE A 31 30.86 -36.09 -15.90
N LEU A 32 31.17 -35.75 -14.67
CA LEU A 32 30.25 -35.09 -13.74
C LEU A 32 30.04 -33.66 -14.25
N VAL A 33 29.03 -33.48 -15.10
CA VAL A 33 28.60 -32.14 -15.50
C VAL A 33 27.96 -31.53 -14.26
N ALA A 34 28.75 -30.69 -13.57
CA ALA A 34 28.21 -29.83 -12.51
C ALA A 34 27.19 -28.87 -13.18
N GLN A 35 25.91 -29.19 -13.05
CA GLN A 35 24.86 -28.25 -13.43
C GLN A 35 24.95 -27.04 -12.47
N PRO A 36 25.07 -25.82 -12.99
CA PRO A 36 24.94 -24.65 -12.15
C PRO A 36 23.55 -24.71 -11.54
N ALA A 37 23.48 -24.85 -10.21
CA ALA A 37 22.23 -24.75 -9.48
C ALA A 37 21.60 -23.40 -9.90
N ALA A 38 20.49 -23.46 -10.61
CA ALA A 38 19.69 -22.28 -10.91
C ALA A 38 19.29 -21.69 -9.56
N ARG A 39 20.03 -20.68 -9.12
CA ARG A 39 19.67 -19.89 -7.94
C ARG A 39 18.29 -19.32 -8.27
N ALA A 40 17.26 -19.83 -7.61
CA ALA A 40 15.93 -19.25 -7.68
C ALA A 40 16.11 -17.75 -7.42
N ALA A 41 15.77 -16.93 -8.40
CA ALA A 41 15.81 -15.48 -8.22
C ALA A 41 14.93 -15.18 -7.02
N GLU A 42 15.52 -14.70 -5.93
CA GLU A 42 14.76 -14.10 -4.84
C GLU A 42 13.83 -13.07 -5.48
N PRO A 43 12.53 -13.09 -5.14
CA PRO A 43 11.62 -12.06 -5.65
C PRO A 43 12.25 -10.72 -5.30
N ALA A 44 12.56 -9.93 -6.32
CA ALA A 44 13.13 -8.60 -6.14
C ALA A 44 12.20 -7.83 -5.19
N ALA A 45 12.72 -7.46 -4.01
CA ALA A 45 11.99 -6.65 -3.06
C ALA A 45 11.43 -5.44 -3.82
N GLN A 46 10.11 -5.28 -3.84
CA GLN A 46 9.50 -4.15 -4.54
C GLN A 46 9.98 -2.88 -3.84
N GLN A 47 10.75 -2.07 -4.55
CA GLN A 47 11.27 -0.83 -3.99
C GLN A 47 10.11 0.03 -3.48
N SER A 48 10.25 0.53 -2.26
CA SER A 48 9.28 1.47 -1.68
C SER A 48 9.17 2.69 -2.60
N GLN A 49 7.94 3.06 -2.94
CA GLN A 49 7.66 4.22 -3.78
C GLN A 49 7.19 5.37 -2.90
N LEU A 50 7.63 6.58 -3.26
CA LEU A 50 7.21 7.80 -2.61
C LEU A 50 6.07 8.44 -3.40
N VAL A 51 5.03 8.84 -2.70
CA VAL A 51 3.85 9.48 -3.30
C VAL A 51 3.59 10.81 -2.60
N ARG A 52 3.64 11.90 -3.35
CA ARG A 52 3.26 13.23 -2.86
C ARG A 52 1.75 13.41 -2.95
N VAL A 53 1.17 13.89 -1.87
CA VAL A 53 -0.22 14.33 -1.79
C VAL A 53 -0.21 15.84 -1.62
N SER A 54 -0.56 16.58 -2.66
CA SER A 54 -0.66 18.04 -2.65
C SER A 54 -2.07 18.45 -2.28
N THR A 55 -2.20 19.21 -1.20
CA THR A 55 -3.49 19.69 -0.70
C THR A 55 -3.57 21.22 -0.69
N SER A 56 -4.77 21.76 -0.50
CA SER A 56 -4.99 23.19 -0.30
C SER A 56 -4.34 23.75 0.98
N MET A 57 -3.82 22.87 1.87
CA MET A 57 -3.16 23.26 3.12
C MET A 57 -1.65 22.94 3.12
N GLY A 58 -1.11 22.46 2.01
CA GLY A 58 0.29 22.05 1.83
C GLY A 58 0.42 20.60 1.41
N ASP A 59 1.66 20.17 1.25
CA ASP A 59 2.00 18.85 0.73
C ASP A 59 2.48 17.93 1.86
N PHE A 60 2.21 16.64 1.71
CA PHE A 60 2.85 15.59 2.49
C PHE A 60 3.25 14.42 1.59
N VAL A 61 4.22 13.62 2.01
CA VAL A 61 4.75 12.51 1.24
C VAL A 61 4.52 11.20 1.99
N ILE A 62 3.94 10.25 1.29
CA ILE A 62 3.71 8.88 1.76
C ILE A 62 4.76 7.96 1.15
N GLU A 63 5.46 7.20 1.97
CA GLU A 63 6.23 6.04 1.55
C GLU A 63 5.32 4.81 1.59
N LEU A 64 5.20 4.13 0.46
CA LEU A 64 4.43 2.89 0.35
C LEU A 64 5.24 1.70 0.86
N LEU A 65 4.56 0.69 1.40
CA LEU A 65 5.15 -0.51 2.00
C LEU A 65 4.70 -1.79 1.26
N PRO A 66 5.07 -1.95 -0.02
CA PRO A 66 4.58 -3.03 -0.87
C PRO A 66 4.98 -4.43 -0.39
N ASP A 67 6.11 -4.56 0.32
CA ASP A 67 6.53 -5.83 0.92
C ASP A 67 5.57 -6.34 2.00
N ARG A 68 4.75 -5.45 2.56
CA ARG A 68 3.80 -5.75 3.65
C ARG A 68 2.35 -5.68 3.20
N ALA A 69 2.03 -4.85 2.21
CA ALA A 69 0.69 -4.64 1.70
C ALA A 69 0.69 -4.51 0.16
N PRO A 70 1.08 -5.57 -0.57
CA PRO A 70 1.25 -5.51 -2.02
C PRO A 70 -0.02 -5.18 -2.77
N LEU A 71 -1.17 -5.75 -2.40
CA LEU A 71 -2.45 -5.49 -3.05
C LEU A 71 -2.92 -4.06 -2.80
N THR A 72 -2.80 -3.59 -1.56
CA THR A 72 -3.23 -2.25 -1.17
C THR A 72 -2.36 -1.18 -1.82
N CYS A 73 -1.04 -1.38 -1.86
CA CYS A 73 -0.11 -0.47 -2.55
C CYS A 73 -0.38 -0.43 -4.06
N ALA A 74 -0.58 -1.58 -4.71
CA ALA A 74 -0.88 -1.65 -6.13
C ALA A 74 -2.20 -0.95 -6.46
N ASN A 75 -3.25 -1.16 -5.66
CA ASN A 75 -4.54 -0.50 -5.78
C ASN A 75 -4.42 1.03 -5.61
N PHE A 76 -3.72 1.50 -4.58
CA PHE A 76 -3.50 2.92 -4.36
C PHE A 76 -2.76 3.57 -5.54
N LEU A 77 -1.68 2.93 -6.03
CA LEU A 77 -0.92 3.40 -7.19
C LEU A 77 -1.74 3.41 -8.49
N HIS A 78 -2.67 2.48 -8.64
CA HIS A 78 -3.60 2.47 -9.78
C HIS A 78 -4.44 3.76 -9.79
N TYR A 79 -5.07 4.11 -8.67
CA TYR A 79 -5.81 5.37 -8.53
C TYR A 79 -4.92 6.62 -8.71
N VAL A 80 -3.67 6.58 -8.24
CA VAL A 80 -2.70 7.68 -8.44
C VAL A 80 -2.42 7.88 -9.93
N LYS A 81 -2.15 6.81 -10.67
CA LYS A 81 -1.84 6.85 -12.12
C LYS A 81 -3.02 7.35 -12.95
N GLU A 82 -4.23 7.05 -12.56
CA GLU A 82 -5.45 7.53 -13.22
C GLU A 82 -5.82 8.97 -12.86
N GLY A 83 -5.11 9.58 -11.91
CA GLY A 83 -5.46 10.91 -11.42
C GLY A 83 -6.77 10.95 -10.63
N PHE A 84 -7.24 9.80 -10.14
CA PHE A 84 -8.53 9.68 -9.44
C PHE A 84 -8.65 10.64 -8.25
N TYR A 85 -7.57 10.86 -7.52
CA TYR A 85 -7.54 11.70 -6.32
C TYR A 85 -7.60 13.20 -6.61
N THR A 86 -7.35 13.61 -7.86
CA THR A 86 -7.40 15.03 -8.24
C THR A 86 -8.80 15.60 -8.01
N ASN A 87 -8.84 16.77 -7.37
CA ASN A 87 -10.09 17.43 -6.97
C ASN A 87 -10.99 16.58 -6.06
N THR A 88 -10.38 15.78 -5.18
CA THR A 88 -11.09 15.13 -4.07
C THR A 88 -10.85 15.88 -2.76
N ILE A 89 -11.57 15.53 -1.70
CA ILE A 89 -11.45 16.18 -0.40
C ILE A 89 -11.03 15.24 0.72
N ILE A 90 -10.40 15.80 1.73
CA ILE A 90 -10.39 15.22 3.08
C ILE A 90 -11.76 15.52 3.68
N HIS A 91 -12.66 14.54 3.62
CA HIS A 91 -14.08 14.73 3.98
C HIS A 91 -14.37 14.42 5.44
N ARG A 92 -13.43 13.75 6.13
CA ARG A 92 -13.58 13.42 7.56
C ARG A 92 -12.28 13.70 8.30
N VAL A 93 -12.40 14.45 9.39
CA VAL A 93 -11.30 14.78 10.30
C VAL A 93 -11.79 14.59 11.72
N VAL A 94 -11.17 13.68 12.46
CA VAL A 94 -11.43 13.46 13.88
C VAL A 94 -10.13 13.77 14.63
N ALA A 95 -10.13 14.83 15.40
CA ALA A 95 -8.98 15.26 16.18
C ALA A 95 -8.51 14.14 17.11
N ASN A 96 -7.20 13.96 17.24
CA ASN A 96 -6.59 12.87 18.02
C ASN A 96 -7.01 11.46 17.54
N PHE A 97 -7.34 11.32 16.25
CA PHE A 97 -7.66 10.04 15.65
C PHE A 97 -7.09 9.97 14.23
N VAL A 98 -7.83 10.40 13.21
CA VAL A 98 -7.42 10.31 11.81
C VAL A 98 -7.88 11.52 10.98
N ILE A 99 -7.22 11.75 9.85
CA ILE A 99 -7.78 12.45 8.69
C ILE A 99 -8.08 11.42 7.61
N GLN A 100 -9.24 11.51 6.93
CA GLN A 100 -9.67 10.55 5.91
C GLN A 100 -10.18 11.28 4.67
N GLY A 101 -9.78 10.79 3.48
CA GLY A 101 -10.15 11.42 2.22
C GLY A 101 -9.95 10.54 1.00
N GLY A 102 -9.95 11.20 -0.18
CA GLY A 102 -9.64 10.57 -1.46
C GLY A 102 -10.83 9.90 -2.16
N GLY A 103 -12.06 10.07 -1.68
CA GLY A 103 -13.22 9.44 -2.30
C GLY A 103 -14.28 10.40 -2.84
N HIS A 104 -14.38 11.61 -2.29
CA HIS A 104 -15.44 12.55 -2.62
C HIS A 104 -14.91 13.72 -3.44
N ASP A 105 -15.62 14.08 -4.50
CA ASP A 105 -15.31 15.22 -5.35
C ASP A 105 -15.45 16.55 -4.58
N ALA A 106 -14.51 17.47 -4.77
CA ALA A 106 -14.46 18.73 -4.04
C ALA A 106 -15.57 19.73 -4.39
N THR A 107 -16.15 19.60 -5.56
CA THR A 107 -17.18 20.53 -6.06
C THR A 107 -18.58 20.04 -5.74
N SER A 108 -18.84 18.77 -6.05
CA SER A 108 -20.16 18.16 -5.91
C SER A 108 -20.37 17.45 -4.59
N TYR A 109 -19.30 17.16 -3.84
CA TYR A 109 -19.27 16.30 -2.65
C TYR A 109 -19.75 14.86 -2.90
N GLN A 110 -20.02 14.51 -4.16
CA GLN A 110 -20.44 13.16 -4.51
C GLN A 110 -19.28 12.17 -4.40
N LEU A 111 -19.59 10.95 -4.01
CA LEU A 111 -18.63 9.87 -4.05
C LEU A 111 -18.27 9.58 -5.50
N LYS A 112 -16.98 9.65 -5.84
CA LYS A 112 -16.48 9.21 -7.15
C LYS A 112 -16.61 7.69 -7.23
N THR A 113 -16.94 7.17 -8.43
CA THR A 113 -17.08 5.73 -8.64
C THR A 113 -15.70 5.05 -8.52
N PRO A 114 -15.47 4.24 -7.47
CA PRO A 114 -14.22 3.52 -7.33
C PRO A 114 -14.21 2.25 -8.19
N HIS A 115 -13.04 1.65 -8.37
CA HIS A 115 -12.92 0.28 -8.85
C HIS A 115 -13.42 -0.72 -7.80
N GLU A 116 -13.41 -2.01 -8.16
CA GLU A 116 -13.76 -3.08 -7.25
C GLU A 116 -12.93 -3.05 -5.97
N SER A 117 -13.53 -3.53 -4.91
CA SER A 117 -12.88 -3.65 -3.60
C SER A 117 -11.80 -4.72 -3.62
N ILE A 118 -10.79 -4.55 -2.79
CA ILE A 118 -9.66 -5.47 -2.67
C ILE A 118 -9.71 -6.28 -1.37
N PHE A 119 -8.97 -7.40 -1.34
CA PHE A 119 -8.81 -8.19 -0.14
C PHE A 119 -8.09 -7.38 0.96
N ASN A 120 -8.55 -7.54 2.21
CA ASN A 120 -7.99 -6.84 3.36
C ASN A 120 -6.64 -7.43 3.79
N GLU A 121 -5.60 -6.61 3.83
CA GLU A 121 -4.25 -7.00 4.24
C GLU A 121 -3.90 -6.57 5.68
N SER A 122 -4.89 -6.35 6.56
CA SER A 122 -4.62 -5.88 7.94
C SER A 122 -3.79 -6.84 8.79
N GLY A 123 -3.69 -8.14 8.40
CA GLY A 123 -2.84 -9.14 9.07
C GLY A 123 -1.35 -9.06 8.70
N ASN A 124 -0.89 -7.99 8.07
CA ASN A 124 0.46 -7.84 7.53
C ASN A 124 1.54 -7.50 8.57
N GLY A 125 1.20 -7.43 9.86
CA GLY A 125 2.10 -7.12 10.96
C GLY A 125 2.42 -5.63 11.13
N LEU A 126 1.79 -4.75 10.35
CA LEU A 126 1.83 -3.31 10.57
C LEU A 126 0.73 -2.89 11.53
N GLN A 127 0.99 -1.85 12.32
CA GLN A 127 0.07 -1.29 13.29
C GLN A 127 -0.37 0.11 12.86
N ASN A 128 -1.57 0.52 13.28
CA ASN A 128 -2.13 1.84 13.03
C ASN A 128 -1.53 2.89 13.99
N LYS A 129 -0.20 3.08 13.93
CA LYS A 129 0.51 4.09 14.71
C LYS A 129 0.43 5.46 14.06
N ARG A 130 0.69 6.52 14.84
CA ARG A 130 0.85 7.88 14.31
C ARG A 130 1.76 7.86 13.07
N THR A 131 1.45 8.65 12.07
CA THR A 131 2.04 8.73 10.72
C THR A 131 1.66 7.63 9.75
N MET A 132 1.15 6.49 10.21
CA MET A 132 0.80 5.38 9.32
C MET A 132 -0.46 5.70 8.51
N VAL A 133 -0.46 5.20 7.27
CA VAL A 133 -1.53 5.39 6.29
C VAL A 133 -2.25 4.07 6.11
N GLY A 134 -3.57 4.10 6.27
CA GLY A 134 -4.42 2.92 6.14
C GLY A 134 -5.50 3.06 5.07
N LEU A 135 -5.94 1.92 4.56
CA LEU A 135 -7.05 1.84 3.60
C LEU A 135 -8.39 1.89 4.38
N ALA A 136 -9.21 2.88 4.03
CA ALA A 136 -10.55 2.96 4.59
C ALA A 136 -11.47 1.90 4.00
N ARG A 137 -12.40 1.39 4.81
CA ARG A 137 -13.38 0.37 4.43
C ARG A 137 -14.71 0.55 5.15
N GLY A 138 -15.75 -0.07 4.64
CA GLY A 138 -17.03 -0.21 5.31
C GLY A 138 -17.03 -1.35 6.34
N GLU A 139 -18.23 -1.84 6.67
CA GLU A 139 -18.42 -2.94 7.62
C GLU A 139 -17.82 -4.25 7.12
N ASN A 140 -18.02 -4.58 5.82
CA ASN A 140 -17.38 -5.74 5.23
C ASN A 140 -15.85 -5.55 5.25
N PRO A 141 -15.09 -6.48 5.84
CA PRO A 141 -13.64 -6.38 5.90
C PRO A 141 -12.95 -6.17 4.56
N HIS A 142 -13.50 -6.73 3.48
CA HIS A 142 -12.97 -6.69 2.13
C HIS A 142 -13.65 -5.64 1.24
N SER A 143 -14.10 -4.52 1.82
CA SER A 143 -14.76 -3.42 1.09
C SER A 143 -13.86 -2.21 0.84
N GLY A 144 -12.58 -2.30 1.14
CA GLY A 144 -11.63 -1.22 0.88
C GLY A 144 -11.38 -1.03 -0.61
N ASN A 145 -11.33 0.24 -1.06
CA ASN A 145 -11.06 0.58 -2.46
C ASN A 145 -10.18 1.84 -2.60
N ALA A 146 -10.75 3.04 -2.78
CA ALA A 146 -9.99 4.27 -3.06
C ALA A 146 -9.63 5.09 -1.83
N GLN A 147 -10.51 5.12 -0.81
CA GLN A 147 -10.33 6.04 0.30
C GLN A 147 -9.22 5.60 1.25
N PHE A 148 -8.43 6.57 1.70
CA PHE A 148 -7.36 6.35 2.67
C PHE A 148 -7.51 7.27 3.88
N TYR A 149 -6.81 6.93 4.95
CA TYR A 149 -6.69 7.80 6.12
C TYR A 149 -5.23 7.85 6.60
N VAL A 150 -4.90 8.92 7.34
CA VAL A 150 -3.62 9.07 8.03
C VAL A 150 -3.89 9.12 9.53
N ASN A 151 -3.17 8.32 10.29
CA ASN A 151 -3.26 8.29 11.74
C ASN A 151 -2.57 9.51 12.37
N LEU A 152 -3.30 10.30 13.16
CA LEU A 152 -2.79 11.44 13.91
C LEU A 152 -2.13 11.01 15.23
N VAL A 153 -2.56 9.89 15.77
CA VAL A 153 -2.06 9.24 17.00
C VAL A 153 -1.96 7.74 16.78
N ASP A 154 -1.48 7.01 17.78
CA ASP A 154 -1.54 5.54 17.80
C ASP A 154 -2.98 5.09 18.04
N ASN A 155 -3.52 4.29 17.11
CA ASN A 155 -4.90 3.83 17.10
C ASN A 155 -4.99 2.29 17.14
N PRO A 156 -4.68 1.64 18.28
CA PRO A 156 -4.64 0.19 18.36
C PRO A 156 -6.00 -0.47 18.08
N ASP A 157 -7.11 0.23 18.27
CA ASP A 157 -8.45 -0.26 17.97
C ASP A 157 -8.70 -0.50 16.47
N LEU A 158 -7.86 0.09 15.60
CA LEU A 158 -7.89 -0.16 14.15
C LEU A 158 -7.06 -1.38 13.76
N ASP A 159 -6.26 -1.94 14.65
CA ASP A 159 -5.45 -3.11 14.39
C ASP A 159 -6.30 -4.40 14.38
N PRO A 160 -5.86 -5.44 13.65
CA PRO A 160 -6.54 -6.72 13.67
C PRO A 160 -6.35 -7.42 15.02
N ILE A 161 -7.38 -8.13 15.44
CA ILE A 161 -7.32 -9.07 16.56
C ILE A 161 -7.78 -10.45 16.06
N PRO A 162 -7.56 -11.54 16.78
CA PRO A 162 -7.91 -12.89 16.31
C PRO A 162 -9.36 -13.07 15.86
N THR A 163 -10.28 -12.27 16.39
CA THR A 163 -11.73 -12.36 16.13
C THR A 163 -12.26 -11.26 15.19
N ARG A 164 -11.43 -10.32 14.76
CA ARG A 164 -11.85 -9.17 13.96
C ARG A 164 -10.74 -8.69 13.03
N TRP A 165 -11.08 -8.52 11.76
CA TRP A 165 -10.22 -7.82 10.79
C TRP A 165 -10.00 -6.36 11.21
N GLY A 166 -8.76 -5.91 11.12
CA GLY A 166 -8.40 -4.51 11.28
C GLY A 166 -8.54 -3.72 9.97
N TYR A 167 -7.83 -2.60 9.93
CA TYR A 167 -7.66 -1.76 8.74
C TYR A 167 -6.24 -1.94 8.21
N ALA A 168 -6.11 -2.18 6.90
CA ALA A 168 -4.83 -2.46 6.28
C ALA A 168 -3.96 -1.20 6.22
N VAL A 169 -2.88 -1.20 6.98
CA VAL A 169 -1.81 -0.19 6.86
C VAL A 169 -0.95 -0.55 5.64
N PHE A 170 -0.70 0.42 4.76
CA PHE A 170 0.02 0.21 3.52
C PHE A 170 1.12 1.24 3.24
N GLY A 171 1.25 2.26 4.07
CA GLY A 171 2.24 3.31 3.91
C GLY A 171 2.46 4.09 5.20
N ARG A 172 3.39 5.03 5.15
CA ARG A 172 3.66 5.99 6.22
C ARG A 172 3.98 7.37 5.68
N VAL A 173 3.58 8.41 6.38
CA VAL A 173 3.98 9.78 6.08
C VAL A 173 5.44 9.96 6.49
N VAL A 174 6.29 10.30 5.53
CA VAL A 174 7.74 10.53 5.73
C VAL A 174 8.12 12.00 5.69
N GLN A 175 7.24 12.86 5.14
CA GLN A 175 7.39 14.32 5.12
C GLN A 175 6.04 15.01 5.21
N GLY A 176 6.01 16.21 5.76
CA GLY A 176 4.79 17.02 5.84
C GLY A 176 3.80 16.52 6.88
N MET A 177 4.24 15.81 7.93
CA MET A 177 3.35 15.42 9.01
C MET A 177 2.74 16.62 9.74
N ASP A 178 3.46 17.75 9.78
CA ASP A 178 2.94 19.02 10.26
C ASP A 178 1.74 19.55 9.43
N VAL A 179 1.73 19.30 8.11
CA VAL A 179 0.57 19.59 7.25
C VAL A 179 -0.61 18.72 7.65
N VAL A 180 -0.38 17.42 7.82
CA VAL A 180 -1.39 16.46 8.26
C VAL A 180 -1.97 16.85 9.63
N GLU A 181 -1.13 17.26 10.56
CA GLU A 181 -1.55 17.72 11.88
C GLU A 181 -2.35 19.05 11.82
N ARG A 182 -1.94 20.00 10.99
CA ARG A 182 -2.74 21.23 10.76
C ARG A 182 -4.12 20.90 10.18
N ILE A 183 -4.22 19.92 9.28
CA ILE A 183 -5.52 19.44 8.81
C ILE A 183 -6.29 18.80 9.97
N GLY A 184 -5.61 18.02 10.82
CA GLY A 184 -6.21 17.32 11.96
C GLY A 184 -6.83 18.20 13.03
N VAL A 185 -6.46 19.49 13.08
CA VAL A 185 -7.03 20.47 14.03
C VAL A 185 -7.94 21.50 13.38
N THR A 186 -8.32 21.32 12.12
CA THR A 186 -9.29 22.18 11.45
C THR A 186 -10.66 22.11 12.13
N ALA A 187 -11.39 23.21 12.11
CA ALA A 187 -12.77 23.20 12.60
C ALA A 187 -13.63 22.25 11.76
N THR A 188 -14.34 21.34 12.42
CA THR A 188 -15.21 20.34 11.81
C THR A 188 -16.66 20.49 12.22
N GLY A 189 -17.56 19.97 11.42
CA GLY A 189 -18.98 19.98 11.66
C GLY A 189 -19.75 19.33 10.52
N SER A 190 -21.03 19.71 10.38
CA SER A 190 -21.85 19.35 9.24
C SER A 190 -21.43 20.21 8.04
N SER A 191 -21.11 19.59 6.89
CA SER A 191 -20.72 20.26 5.66
C SER A 191 -21.16 19.44 4.44
N GLY A 192 -21.93 20.04 3.53
CA GLY A 192 -22.53 19.33 2.40
C GLY A 192 -23.34 18.12 2.83
N PRO A 193 -23.11 16.93 2.31
CA PRO A 193 -23.81 15.70 2.67
C PRO A 193 -23.35 15.07 4.00
N PHE A 194 -22.26 15.57 4.58
CA PHE A 194 -21.64 15.01 5.78
C PHE A 194 -22.30 15.61 7.03
N LYS A 195 -22.77 14.73 7.93
CA LYS A 195 -23.51 15.14 9.13
C LYS A 195 -22.60 15.64 10.26
N SER A 196 -21.34 15.16 10.30
CA SER A 196 -20.34 15.50 11.33
C SER A 196 -18.92 15.30 10.78
N ASP A 197 -17.95 15.74 11.55
CA ASP A 197 -16.51 15.48 11.34
C ASP A 197 -15.96 15.94 9.99
N SER A 198 -16.73 16.69 9.21
CA SER A 198 -16.25 17.26 7.94
C SER A 198 -15.64 18.64 8.19
N PRO A 199 -14.47 18.92 7.60
CA PRO A 199 -13.91 20.28 7.65
C PRO A 199 -14.92 21.33 7.18
N LEU A 200 -15.18 22.35 8.00
CA LEU A 200 -16.10 23.43 7.63
C LEU A 200 -15.56 24.23 6.44
N LYS A 201 -14.24 24.34 6.30
CA LYS A 201 -13.56 24.83 5.11
C LYS A 201 -12.97 23.61 4.39
N PRO A 202 -13.42 23.29 3.17
CA PRO A 202 -12.96 22.09 2.47
C PRO A 202 -11.45 22.03 2.31
N VAL A 203 -10.87 20.90 2.65
CA VAL A 203 -9.46 20.59 2.40
C VAL A 203 -9.40 19.76 1.12
N VAL A 204 -8.94 20.39 0.03
CA VAL A 204 -8.92 19.79 -1.30
C VAL A 204 -7.59 19.10 -1.55
N ILE A 205 -7.65 17.88 -2.07
CA ILE A 205 -6.50 17.18 -2.64
C ILE A 205 -6.38 17.63 -4.11
N ASN A 206 -5.40 18.48 -4.38
CA ASN A 206 -5.17 19.04 -5.70
C ASN A 206 -4.54 18.03 -6.66
N LYS A 207 -3.60 17.21 -6.16
CA LYS A 207 -2.87 16.22 -6.93
C LYS A 207 -2.29 15.13 -6.03
N VAL A 208 -2.21 13.91 -6.56
CA VAL A 208 -1.43 12.82 -5.96
C VAL A 208 -0.55 12.23 -7.06
N GLU A 209 0.75 12.14 -6.81
CA GLU A 209 1.72 11.68 -7.81
C GLU A 209 2.87 10.88 -7.20
N VAL A 210 3.37 9.92 -7.96
CA VAL A 210 4.62 9.20 -7.61
C VAL A 210 5.79 10.16 -7.83
N ILE A 211 6.70 10.20 -6.87
CA ILE A 211 7.91 11.04 -6.94
C ILE A 211 9.16 10.22 -6.71
N ASP A 212 10.29 10.69 -7.23
CA ASP A 212 11.60 10.13 -6.94
C ASP A 212 12.12 10.60 -5.58
N ALA A 213 13.02 9.83 -4.97
CA ALA A 213 13.62 10.18 -3.67
C ALA A 213 14.30 11.56 -3.69
N ALA A 214 14.87 11.98 -4.82
CA ALA A 214 15.45 13.31 -4.97
C ALA A 214 14.41 14.43 -4.92
N ALA A 215 13.20 14.19 -5.42
CA ALA A 215 12.08 15.15 -5.38
C ALA A 215 11.39 15.21 -4.00
N ALA A 216 11.69 14.27 -3.13
CA ALA A 216 11.21 14.23 -1.75
C ALA A 216 12.06 15.12 -0.81
N ALA A 217 13.15 15.74 -1.27
CA ALA A 217 13.91 16.67 -0.44
C ALA A 217 13.00 17.82 0.06
N PRO A 218 13.15 18.26 1.32
CA PRO A 218 12.36 19.37 1.86
C PRO A 218 12.48 20.58 0.93
N GLN A 219 11.38 21.00 0.35
CA GLN A 219 11.36 22.32 -0.32
C GLN A 219 11.47 23.37 0.75
N ALA A 220 12.44 24.27 0.61
CA ALA A 220 12.54 25.44 1.47
C ALA A 220 11.18 26.16 1.48
N PRO A 221 10.70 26.64 2.64
CA PRO A 221 9.48 27.42 2.68
C PRO A 221 9.58 28.56 1.65
N PRO A 222 8.49 28.88 0.93
CA PRO A 222 8.51 30.03 0.03
C PRO A 222 9.02 31.27 0.79
N PRO A 223 9.87 32.11 0.18
CA PRO A 223 10.41 33.27 0.84
C PRO A 223 9.23 34.07 1.41
N THR A 224 9.24 34.26 2.72
CA THR A 224 8.27 35.10 3.40
C THR A 224 8.37 36.48 2.74
N ALA A 225 7.27 36.91 2.12
CA ALA A 225 7.22 38.26 1.58
C ALA A 225 7.67 39.23 2.66
N PRO A 226 8.51 40.24 2.35
CA PRO A 226 8.96 41.19 3.33
C PRO A 226 7.74 41.80 4.02
N VAL A 227 7.68 41.64 5.33
CA VAL A 227 6.68 42.37 6.14
C VAL A 227 6.94 43.85 5.89
N ALA A 228 6.02 44.52 5.22
CA ALA A 228 6.10 45.94 5.03
C ALA A 228 6.24 46.61 6.42
N PRO A 229 7.16 47.57 6.59
CA PRO A 229 7.29 48.28 7.85
C PRO A 229 5.95 48.95 8.18
N PRO A 230 5.57 48.99 9.46
CA PRO A 230 4.32 49.67 9.86
C PRO A 230 4.33 51.11 9.37
N SER A 231 3.27 51.55 8.72
CA SER A 231 3.09 52.93 8.30
C SER A 231 3.21 53.87 9.51
N PRO A 232 3.97 54.98 9.39
CA PRO A 232 4.18 55.91 10.49
C PRO A 232 2.93 56.68 10.96
N ASP A 233 1.80 56.54 10.26
CA ASP A 233 0.58 57.29 10.52
C ASP A 233 -0.28 56.81 11.69
N ASN A 234 0.14 55.78 12.42
CA ASN A 234 -0.66 55.24 13.52
C ASN A 234 -0.17 55.65 14.93
N LEU A 235 0.68 56.70 15.01
CA LEU A 235 1.22 57.21 16.27
C LEU A 235 0.64 58.53 16.74
N LEU A 236 -0.35 59.10 16.07
CA LEU A 236 -0.95 60.39 16.48
C LEU A 236 -2.47 60.30 16.50
N SER A 237 -3.03 59.78 17.57
CA SER A 237 -4.36 60.15 18.04
C SER A 237 -4.24 60.44 19.54
N PRO A 238 -4.21 61.75 19.93
CA PRO A 238 -4.42 62.10 21.31
C PRO A 238 -5.91 62.07 21.65
N LYS A 239 -6.20 61.60 22.83
CA LYS A 239 -7.41 61.55 23.64
C LYS A 239 -8.66 62.30 23.16
#